data_b8a9bfcb35937af8f19f588a17b620d1
#
_entry.id   b8a9bfcb35937af8f19f588a17b620d1
#
_cell.length_a   1.000
_cell.length_b   1.000
_cell.length_c   1.000
_cell.angle_alpha   90.00
_cell.angle_beta   90.00
_cell.angle_gamma   90.00
#
_symmetry.space_group_name_H-M   'P 1'
#
loop_
_entity.id
_entity.type
_entity.pdbx_description
1 polymer ?
#
loop_
_entity_poly.entity_id
_entity_poly.type
_entity_poly.pdbx_seq_one_letter_code
_entity_poly.pdbx_strand_id
1 'polypeptide(L)'
;MVRIALAQTNPLSAPPGVPSLEKPHSTSPFPSIDYNLADAVQCVEQAVKQSADVVVFPEYFLQGILNENRQYLTFASQYLLAFFQELAKEHKVALVGTVVHGSRSHAPFPQVNPFSHIPLRSGSSTSAEHSKITPAQLEWAKYLEQHPLSTEEGVEPVAKNTAFFIDDEGKAVGEYVKQNLWHPERSYLKPGVEPRQVFDTKWGKAGLLICWDMSHPAAAQDLANLGADIIFAPTYWMATDSEPLIHKHQHDPDYETTVVSALCLTRSFETETVFVMSNAGGDTREGFMGGSGVWAPLRGRVGGCGVGKEVKIVDVDVGVLKDARETYKIKEDWSRKNAT
;
A
#
# COMPACT_ATOMS: atom_id res chain seq x y z
N MET A 1 -17.78 12.54 -10.24
CA MET A 1 -17.63 11.08 -10.32
C MET A 1 -16.15 10.76 -10.39
N VAL A 2 -15.68 9.74 -9.71
CA VAL A 2 -14.30 9.22 -9.78
C VAL A 2 -14.34 7.74 -10.13
N ARG A 3 -13.49 7.31 -11.05
CA ARG A 3 -13.33 5.91 -11.48
C ARG A 3 -12.09 5.31 -10.82
N ILE A 4 -12.31 4.49 -9.81
CA ILE A 4 -11.27 3.90 -8.96
C ILE A 4 -10.97 2.49 -9.44
N ALA A 5 -9.70 2.20 -9.73
CA ALA A 5 -9.21 0.86 -9.95
C ALA A 5 -8.63 0.30 -8.64
N LEU A 6 -9.22 -0.75 -8.13
CA LEU A 6 -8.68 -1.55 -7.03
C LEU A 6 -7.72 -2.58 -7.63
N ALA A 7 -6.43 -2.38 -7.47
CA ALA A 7 -5.41 -3.31 -7.92
C ALA A 7 -5.09 -4.32 -6.79
N GLN A 8 -5.98 -5.29 -6.60
CA GLN A 8 -5.80 -6.35 -5.61
C GLN A 8 -4.72 -7.32 -6.08
N THR A 9 -3.47 -7.04 -5.72
CA THR A 9 -2.30 -7.84 -6.11
C THR A 9 -2.04 -8.97 -5.13
N ASN A 10 -1.28 -9.97 -5.60
CA ASN A 10 -0.66 -11.01 -4.76
C ASN A 10 0.85 -10.77 -4.75
N PRO A 11 1.38 -9.96 -3.81
CA PRO A 11 2.79 -9.61 -3.82
C PRO A 11 3.66 -10.82 -3.49
N LEU A 12 4.66 -11.06 -4.34
CA LEU A 12 5.68 -12.06 -4.08
C LEU A 12 6.56 -11.61 -2.92
N SER A 13 6.63 -12.40 -1.87
CA SER A 13 7.54 -12.18 -0.74
C SER A 13 8.91 -12.82 -0.99
N ALA A 14 9.97 -12.10 -0.64
CA ALA A 14 11.31 -12.69 -0.66
C ALA A 14 11.43 -13.83 0.36
N PRO A 15 12.31 -14.82 0.14
CA PRO A 15 12.66 -15.78 1.17
C PRO A 15 13.19 -15.10 2.44
N PRO A 16 13.09 -15.72 3.62
CA PRO A 16 13.73 -15.21 4.83
C PRO A 16 15.24 -15.04 4.66
N GLY A 17 15.78 -13.95 5.25
CA GLY A 17 17.21 -13.67 5.21
C GLY A 17 17.67 -12.88 3.99
N VAL A 18 18.94 -12.44 4.03
CA VAL A 18 19.59 -11.83 2.86
C VAL A 18 19.76 -12.90 1.79
N PRO A 19 19.51 -12.62 0.50
CA PRO A 19 19.75 -13.59 -0.56
C PRO A 19 21.16 -14.15 -0.45
N SER A 20 21.29 -15.47 -0.31
CA SER A 20 22.59 -16.13 -0.37
C SER A 20 23.14 -15.94 -1.78
N LEU A 21 24.16 -15.13 -1.91
CA LEU A 21 24.88 -14.90 -3.16
C LEU A 21 25.83 -16.08 -3.45
N GLU A 22 25.34 -17.34 -3.31
CA GLU A 22 26.12 -18.56 -3.60
C GLU A 22 26.68 -18.58 -5.02
N LYS A 23 26.08 -17.79 -5.92
CA LYS A 23 26.62 -17.44 -7.22
C LYS A 23 26.61 -15.93 -7.34
N PRO A 24 27.59 -15.24 -6.79
CA PRO A 24 27.62 -13.80 -6.84
C PRO A 24 27.47 -13.35 -8.29
N HIS A 25 26.52 -12.43 -8.51
CA HIS A 25 26.41 -11.64 -9.71
C HIS A 25 25.71 -12.26 -10.93
N SER A 26 24.89 -13.29 -10.77
CA SER A 26 24.13 -13.85 -11.90
C SER A 26 22.63 -13.49 -11.87
N THR A 27 22.09 -12.98 -10.75
CA THR A 27 20.65 -12.68 -10.58
C THR A 27 20.47 -11.34 -9.87
N SER A 28 19.29 -10.74 -10.05
CA SER A 28 18.90 -9.52 -9.30
C SER A 28 19.06 -9.71 -7.79
N PRO A 29 19.54 -8.71 -7.05
CA PRO A 29 19.53 -8.72 -5.60
C PRO A 29 18.11 -8.50 -5.01
N PHE A 30 17.12 -8.10 -5.84
CA PHE A 30 15.76 -7.81 -5.44
C PHE A 30 14.70 -8.54 -6.32
N PRO A 31 14.78 -9.87 -6.50
CA PRO A 31 13.94 -10.56 -7.49
C PRO A 31 12.44 -10.48 -7.19
N SER A 32 12.03 -10.44 -5.92
CA SER A 32 10.63 -10.25 -5.54
C SER A 32 10.12 -8.85 -5.90
N ILE A 33 10.94 -7.82 -5.70
CA ILE A 33 10.57 -6.45 -6.09
C ILE A 33 10.49 -6.32 -7.61
N ASP A 34 11.43 -6.89 -8.36
CA ASP A 34 11.40 -6.89 -9.82
C ASP A 34 10.09 -7.50 -10.36
N TYR A 35 9.69 -8.65 -9.79
CA TYR A 35 8.42 -9.29 -10.12
C TYR A 35 7.21 -8.40 -9.78
N ASN A 36 7.18 -7.86 -8.56
CA ASN A 36 6.07 -7.05 -8.08
C ASN A 36 5.95 -5.71 -8.84
N LEU A 37 7.07 -5.11 -9.26
CA LEU A 37 7.06 -3.92 -10.13
C LEU A 37 6.49 -4.23 -11.51
N ALA A 38 6.92 -5.34 -12.13
CA ALA A 38 6.38 -5.74 -13.43
C ALA A 38 4.87 -6.04 -13.34
N ASP A 39 4.42 -6.65 -12.24
CA ASP A 39 3.01 -6.90 -11.96
C ASP A 39 2.22 -5.58 -11.77
N ALA A 40 2.78 -4.63 -11.05
CA ALA A 40 2.16 -3.31 -10.85
C ALA A 40 1.98 -2.55 -12.17
N VAL A 41 2.97 -2.60 -13.08
CA VAL A 41 2.85 -2.03 -14.43
C VAL A 41 1.67 -2.65 -15.18
N GLN A 42 1.53 -3.98 -15.16
CA GLN A 42 0.40 -4.67 -15.80
C GLN A 42 -0.95 -4.24 -15.20
N CYS A 43 -1.03 -4.10 -13.87
CA CYS A 43 -2.23 -3.63 -13.20
C CYS A 43 -2.60 -2.20 -13.62
N VAL A 44 -1.63 -1.30 -13.70
CA VAL A 44 -1.85 0.08 -14.18
C VAL A 44 -2.34 0.09 -15.63
N GLU A 45 -1.70 -0.66 -16.53
CA GLU A 45 -2.14 -0.75 -17.91
C GLU A 45 -3.57 -1.29 -18.05
N GLN A 46 -3.90 -2.30 -17.26
CA GLN A 46 -5.25 -2.88 -17.23
C GLN A 46 -6.30 -1.87 -16.74
N ALA A 47 -5.96 -1.09 -15.72
CA ALA A 47 -6.80 -0.04 -15.17
C ALA A 47 -7.00 1.11 -16.19
N VAL A 48 -5.92 1.57 -16.82
CA VAL A 48 -5.95 2.65 -17.81
C VAL A 48 -6.75 2.27 -19.06
N LYS A 49 -6.66 1.02 -19.53
CA LYS A 49 -7.52 0.51 -20.60
C LYS A 49 -9.02 0.60 -20.27
N GLN A 50 -9.37 0.62 -18.99
CA GLN A 50 -10.72 0.80 -18.50
C GLN A 50 -11.00 2.24 -18.02
N SER A 51 -10.15 3.19 -18.40
CA SER A 51 -10.29 4.63 -18.12
C SER A 51 -10.32 4.95 -16.61
N ALA A 52 -9.51 4.26 -15.79
CA ALA A 52 -9.38 4.58 -14.38
C ALA A 52 -8.78 5.98 -14.18
N ASP A 53 -9.29 6.71 -13.21
CA ASP A 53 -8.75 7.99 -12.75
C ASP A 53 -7.65 7.80 -11.71
N VAL A 54 -7.78 6.76 -10.89
CA VAL A 54 -6.83 6.42 -9.83
C VAL A 54 -6.72 4.90 -9.66
N VAL A 55 -5.49 4.40 -9.47
CA VAL A 55 -5.22 2.99 -9.17
C VAL A 55 -4.75 2.90 -7.72
N VAL A 56 -5.38 2.03 -6.94
CA VAL A 56 -5.09 1.84 -5.52
C VAL A 56 -4.53 0.45 -5.31
N PHE A 57 -3.27 0.38 -4.87
CA PHE A 57 -2.55 -0.85 -4.54
C PHE A 57 -2.68 -1.19 -3.05
N PRO A 58 -2.45 -2.45 -2.67
CA PRO A 58 -2.39 -2.87 -1.28
C PRO A 58 -1.16 -2.31 -0.54
N GLU A 59 -1.17 -2.47 0.78
CA GLU A 59 0.04 -2.37 1.61
C GLU A 59 1.03 -3.47 1.21
N TYR A 60 2.34 -3.21 1.31
CA TYR A 60 3.44 -4.15 1.01
C TYR A 60 3.46 -4.70 -0.43
N PHE A 61 2.69 -4.14 -1.34
CA PHE A 61 2.54 -4.67 -2.69
C PHE A 61 3.84 -4.76 -3.52
N LEU A 62 4.89 -4.04 -3.12
CA LEU A 62 6.20 -4.05 -3.78
C LEU A 62 7.23 -4.92 -3.06
N GLN A 63 7.34 -4.75 -1.75
CA GLN A 63 8.43 -5.30 -0.96
C GLN A 63 8.01 -6.57 -0.20
N GLY A 64 6.71 -6.84 -0.10
CA GLY A 64 6.18 -7.90 0.76
C GLY A 64 6.42 -7.59 2.24
N ILE A 65 6.17 -8.55 3.12
CA ILE A 65 6.40 -8.43 4.56
C ILE A 65 7.90 -8.48 4.84
N LEU A 66 8.38 -7.60 5.73
CA LEU A 66 9.80 -7.29 5.94
C LEU A 66 10.43 -7.91 7.18
N ASN A 67 9.71 -8.79 7.88
CA ASN A 67 10.27 -9.54 9.01
C ASN A 67 11.41 -10.50 8.58
N GLU A 68 12.02 -11.19 9.53
CA GLU A 68 12.98 -12.28 9.27
C GLU A 68 14.15 -11.86 8.36
N ASN A 69 14.78 -10.72 8.66
CA ASN A 69 15.94 -10.18 7.94
C ASN A 69 15.68 -9.77 6.48
N ARG A 70 14.42 -9.49 6.11
CA ARG A 70 14.06 -8.94 4.80
C ARG A 70 14.17 -7.41 4.72
N GLN A 71 14.61 -6.73 5.79
CA GLN A 71 14.69 -5.27 5.85
C GLN A 71 15.61 -4.67 4.78
N TYR A 72 16.53 -5.45 4.19
CA TYR A 72 17.35 -5.02 3.06
C TYR A 72 16.52 -4.60 1.84
N LEU A 73 15.28 -5.10 1.69
CA LEU A 73 14.35 -4.71 0.63
C LEU A 73 13.91 -3.24 0.71
N THR A 74 14.15 -2.58 1.85
CA THR A 74 13.82 -1.17 2.05
C THR A 74 14.90 -0.21 1.60
N PHE A 75 16.13 -0.70 1.33
CA PHE A 75 17.30 0.16 1.08
C PHE A 75 17.21 0.90 -0.26
N ALA A 76 16.61 0.30 -1.27
CA ALA A 76 16.43 0.90 -2.59
C ALA A 76 15.07 1.63 -2.75
N SER A 77 14.38 1.92 -1.65
CA SER A 77 12.99 2.43 -1.66
C SER A 77 12.80 3.79 -2.36
N GLN A 78 13.81 4.66 -2.33
CA GLN A 78 13.78 5.94 -3.07
C GLN A 78 13.56 5.73 -4.57
N TYR A 79 14.10 4.65 -5.14
CA TYR A 79 13.94 4.33 -6.57
C TYR A 79 12.56 3.72 -6.87
N LEU A 80 11.91 3.09 -5.87
CA LEU A 80 10.54 2.60 -6.00
C LEU A 80 9.56 3.76 -6.11
N LEU A 81 9.68 4.77 -5.23
CA LEU A 81 8.82 5.95 -5.29
C LEU A 81 9.02 6.70 -6.62
N ALA A 82 10.28 6.91 -7.03
CA ALA A 82 10.59 7.54 -8.31
C ALA A 82 10.02 6.76 -9.51
N PHE A 83 10.08 5.42 -9.48
CA PHE A 83 9.46 4.58 -10.51
C PHE A 83 7.95 4.83 -10.61
N PHE A 84 7.24 4.91 -9.48
CA PHE A 84 5.80 5.15 -9.47
C PHE A 84 5.43 6.57 -9.92
N GLN A 85 6.29 7.56 -9.67
CA GLN A 85 6.11 8.92 -10.20
C GLN A 85 6.17 8.93 -11.74
N GLU A 86 7.16 8.25 -12.32
CA GLU A 86 7.26 8.12 -13.77
C GLU A 86 6.12 7.26 -14.35
N LEU A 87 5.70 6.19 -13.66
CA LEU A 87 4.59 5.33 -14.08
C LEU A 87 3.27 6.10 -14.13
N ALA A 88 2.98 6.91 -13.10
CA ALA A 88 1.79 7.76 -13.05
C ALA A 88 1.77 8.77 -14.20
N LYS A 89 2.89 9.44 -14.43
CA LYS A 89 3.08 10.41 -15.50
C LYS A 89 2.97 9.79 -16.90
N GLU A 90 3.58 8.61 -17.10
CA GLU A 90 3.56 7.87 -18.37
C GLU A 90 2.14 7.45 -18.76
N HIS A 91 1.37 6.99 -17.79
CA HIS A 91 0.01 6.47 -18.00
C HIS A 91 -1.11 7.50 -17.77
N LYS A 92 -0.78 8.71 -17.30
CA LYS A 92 -1.74 9.77 -16.98
C LYS A 92 -2.84 9.33 -16.03
N VAL A 93 -2.47 8.63 -14.97
CA VAL A 93 -3.36 8.10 -13.96
C VAL A 93 -2.77 8.32 -12.56
N ALA A 94 -3.61 8.67 -11.58
CA ALA A 94 -3.14 8.80 -10.20
C ALA A 94 -2.88 7.42 -9.58
N LEU A 95 -1.86 7.32 -8.70
CA LEU A 95 -1.46 6.08 -8.05
C LEU A 95 -1.44 6.23 -6.54
N VAL A 96 -1.99 5.24 -5.84
CA VAL A 96 -1.96 5.12 -4.38
C VAL A 96 -1.37 3.76 -4.01
N GLY A 97 -0.48 3.73 -3.03
CA GLY A 97 0.12 2.50 -2.53
C GLY A 97 1.02 2.77 -1.34
N THR A 98 1.85 1.81 -0.97
CA THR A 98 2.84 1.97 0.09
C THR A 98 4.25 1.62 -0.36
N VAL A 99 5.23 2.30 0.22
CA VAL A 99 6.65 1.94 0.15
C VAL A 99 7.21 1.94 1.56
N VAL A 100 7.99 0.93 1.91
CA VAL A 100 8.70 0.93 3.18
C VAL A 100 10.10 1.45 2.97
N HIS A 101 10.41 2.54 3.64
CA HIS A 101 11.71 3.20 3.58
C HIS A 101 12.61 2.74 4.73
N GLY A 102 13.82 2.31 4.40
CA GLY A 102 14.86 2.00 5.37
C GLY A 102 15.99 3.03 5.34
N SER A 103 16.70 3.15 6.45
CA SER A 103 17.89 4.00 6.55
C SER A 103 18.99 3.30 7.34
N ARG A 104 20.25 3.63 7.03
CA ARG A 104 21.45 3.22 7.75
C ARG A 104 22.34 4.45 7.96
N SER A 105 22.89 4.59 9.18
CA SER A 105 23.75 5.72 9.52
C SER A 105 25.20 5.55 9.06
N HIS A 106 25.71 4.31 8.96
CA HIS A 106 27.13 4.03 8.79
C HIS A 106 27.51 3.41 7.43
N ALA A 107 26.54 3.11 6.58
CA ALA A 107 26.78 2.51 5.28
C ALA A 107 25.83 3.15 4.25
N PRO A 108 26.23 4.26 3.61
CA PRO A 108 25.39 4.93 2.63
C PRO A 108 25.05 3.99 1.46
N PHE A 109 23.81 4.05 1.01
CA PHE A 109 23.32 3.21 -0.07
C PHE A 109 23.93 3.59 -1.43
N PRO A 110 24.05 2.62 -2.35
CA PRO A 110 24.41 2.91 -3.75
C PRO A 110 23.50 3.96 -4.37
N GLN A 111 24.08 4.90 -5.12
CA GLN A 111 23.35 5.99 -5.78
C GLN A 111 22.98 5.64 -7.22
N VAL A 112 22.64 4.37 -7.46
CA VAL A 112 22.25 3.84 -8.78
C VAL A 112 20.90 3.12 -8.66
N ASN A 113 20.06 3.29 -9.65
CA ASN A 113 18.72 2.69 -9.67
C ASN A 113 18.77 1.20 -10.08
N PRO A 114 18.51 0.26 -9.16
CA PRO A 114 18.54 -1.17 -9.49
C PRO A 114 17.35 -1.63 -10.32
N PHE A 115 16.30 -0.81 -10.46
CA PHE A 115 15.04 -1.13 -11.15
C PHE A 115 14.91 -0.49 -12.52
N SER A 116 15.96 0.19 -13.02
CA SER A 116 15.95 0.91 -14.30
C SER A 116 15.71 0.00 -15.52
N HIS A 117 15.84 -1.31 -15.36
CA HIS A 117 15.58 -2.32 -16.39
C HIS A 117 14.08 -2.69 -16.52
N ILE A 118 13.27 -2.32 -15.54
CA ILE A 118 11.81 -2.58 -15.56
C ILE A 118 11.14 -1.51 -16.43
N PRO A 119 10.46 -1.89 -17.54
CA PRO A 119 9.83 -0.94 -18.41
C PRO A 119 8.53 -0.39 -17.78
N LEU A 120 8.20 0.86 -18.08
CA LEU A 120 6.93 1.49 -17.68
C LEU A 120 5.72 0.99 -18.50
N ARG A 121 5.94 0.21 -19.56
CA ARG A 121 4.93 -0.44 -20.39
C ARG A 121 5.26 -1.90 -20.61
N SER A 122 4.28 -2.78 -20.43
CA SER A 122 4.45 -4.20 -20.74
C SER A 122 4.62 -4.40 -22.24
N GLY A 123 5.50 -5.33 -22.65
CA GLY A 123 5.74 -5.64 -24.05
C GLY A 123 6.82 -4.80 -24.75
N SER A 124 7.47 -3.87 -24.06
CA SER A 124 8.57 -3.07 -24.62
C SER A 124 9.94 -3.77 -24.62
N SER A 125 10.06 -4.96 -24.01
CA SER A 125 11.30 -5.75 -24.02
C SER A 125 11.04 -7.22 -24.39
N THR A 126 11.94 -7.79 -25.17
CA THR A 126 11.94 -9.23 -25.47
C THR A 126 12.44 -10.01 -24.26
N SER A 127 11.76 -11.10 -23.93
CA SER A 127 11.99 -11.97 -22.76
C SER A 127 13.43 -12.51 -22.59
N ALA A 128 14.29 -12.33 -23.58
CA ALA A 128 15.68 -12.80 -23.58
C ALA A 128 16.67 -11.84 -22.91
N GLU A 129 16.32 -10.55 -22.75
CA GLU A 129 17.23 -9.55 -22.16
C GLU A 129 17.20 -9.52 -20.63
N HIS A 130 16.16 -10.08 -19.99
CA HIS A 130 15.97 -10.05 -18.54
C HIS A 130 16.78 -11.09 -17.76
N SER A 131 17.57 -11.93 -18.45
CA SER A 131 18.35 -13.00 -17.80
C SER A 131 19.72 -12.55 -17.26
N LYS A 132 20.16 -11.33 -17.57
CA LYS A 132 21.47 -10.83 -17.13
C LYS A 132 21.31 -9.71 -16.10
N ILE A 133 22.06 -9.85 -14.99
CA ILE A 133 22.17 -8.80 -13.98
C ILE A 133 22.69 -7.49 -14.61
N THR A 134 22.03 -6.37 -14.30
CA THR A 134 22.48 -5.05 -14.78
C THR A 134 23.67 -4.54 -13.95
N PRO A 135 24.48 -3.59 -14.46
CA PRO A 135 25.55 -2.97 -13.67
C PRO A 135 25.05 -2.36 -12.35
N ALA A 136 23.88 -1.73 -12.35
CA ALA A 136 23.27 -1.16 -11.14
C ALA A 136 22.88 -2.25 -10.13
N GLN A 137 22.27 -3.33 -10.58
CA GLN A 137 21.96 -4.48 -9.72
C GLN A 137 23.22 -5.13 -9.15
N LEU A 138 24.30 -5.21 -9.94
CA LEU A 138 25.59 -5.74 -9.50
C LEU A 138 26.21 -4.88 -8.39
N GLU A 139 26.09 -3.55 -8.48
CA GLU A 139 26.57 -2.65 -7.44
C GLU A 139 25.79 -2.86 -6.12
N TRP A 140 24.48 -3.00 -6.20
CA TRP A 140 23.63 -3.32 -5.05
C TRP A 140 23.94 -4.70 -4.46
N ALA A 141 24.17 -5.71 -5.30
CA ALA A 141 24.55 -7.06 -4.84
C ALA A 141 25.84 -7.02 -4.02
N LYS A 142 26.89 -6.33 -4.53
CA LYS A 142 28.15 -6.11 -3.81
C LYS A 142 27.96 -5.35 -2.51
N TYR A 143 27.12 -4.31 -2.52
CA TYR A 143 26.82 -3.54 -1.32
C TYR A 143 26.18 -4.42 -0.23
N LEU A 144 25.18 -5.23 -0.57
CA LEU A 144 24.50 -6.12 0.37
C LEU A 144 25.44 -7.20 0.93
N GLU A 145 26.36 -7.73 0.11
CA GLU A 145 27.38 -8.68 0.54
C GLU A 145 28.37 -8.05 1.53
N GLN A 146 28.82 -6.83 1.27
CA GLN A 146 29.77 -6.10 2.11
C GLN A 146 29.17 -5.54 3.39
N HIS A 147 27.85 -5.34 3.42
CA HIS A 147 27.13 -4.72 4.54
C HIS A 147 25.92 -5.58 4.94
N PRO A 148 26.14 -6.82 5.43
CA PRO A 148 25.04 -7.68 5.86
C PRO A 148 24.25 -7.01 6.99
N LEU A 149 22.99 -7.42 7.15
CA LEU A 149 22.18 -7.03 8.30
C LEU A 149 22.75 -7.76 9.53
N SER A 150 23.40 -7.04 10.41
CA SER A 150 23.92 -7.56 11.67
C SER A 150 23.17 -6.93 12.83
N THR A 151 22.63 -7.76 13.69
CA THR A 151 22.07 -7.35 14.98
C THR A 151 23.15 -7.02 16.01
N GLU A 152 24.41 -7.44 15.78
CA GLU A 152 25.51 -7.30 16.73
C GLU A 152 26.11 -5.89 16.76
N GLU A 153 25.95 -5.10 15.71
CA GLU A 153 26.53 -3.75 15.63
C GLU A 153 25.60 -2.62 16.11
N GLY A 154 24.43 -2.93 16.65
CA GLY A 154 23.48 -1.92 17.16
C GLY A 154 22.87 -1.02 16.08
N VAL A 155 23.06 -1.34 14.81
CA VAL A 155 22.50 -0.61 13.67
C VAL A 155 21.27 -1.35 13.15
N GLU A 156 20.19 -1.31 13.90
CA GLU A 156 18.90 -1.70 13.35
C GLU A 156 18.53 -0.73 12.22
N PRO A 157 18.23 -1.22 11.01
CA PRO A 157 17.71 -0.36 9.97
C PRO A 157 16.37 0.23 10.46
N VAL A 158 16.30 1.55 10.49
CA VAL A 158 15.06 2.24 10.81
C VAL A 158 14.15 2.14 9.58
N ALA A 159 13.06 1.41 9.68
CA ALA A 159 12.11 1.25 8.60
C ALA A 159 10.79 1.95 8.92
N LYS A 160 10.22 2.63 7.91
CA LYS A 160 8.95 3.35 7.99
C LYS A 160 8.05 2.95 6.83
N ASN A 161 6.85 2.47 7.13
CA ASN A 161 5.85 2.16 6.13
C ASN A 161 5.11 3.46 5.75
N THR A 162 5.24 3.87 4.50
CA THR A 162 4.73 5.16 4.01
C THR A 162 3.75 4.94 2.88
N ALA A 163 2.50 5.38 3.05
CA ALA A 163 1.55 5.50 1.96
C ALA A 163 1.82 6.76 1.15
N PHE A 164 1.63 6.68 -0.15
CA PHE A 164 1.76 7.78 -1.08
C PHE A 164 0.49 7.96 -1.94
N PHE A 165 0.23 9.20 -2.32
CA PHE A 165 -0.65 9.54 -3.42
C PHE A 165 0.16 10.33 -4.46
N ILE A 166 0.28 9.78 -5.65
CA ILE A 166 0.96 10.40 -6.79
C ILE A 166 -0.13 10.78 -7.80
N ASP A 167 -0.16 12.04 -8.23
CA ASP A 167 -1.12 12.51 -9.22
C ASP A 167 -0.76 12.05 -10.64
N ASP A 168 -1.63 12.32 -11.60
CA ASP A 168 -1.46 11.93 -13.00
C ASP A 168 -0.36 12.74 -13.75
N GLU A 169 0.28 13.69 -13.07
CA GLU A 169 1.46 14.40 -13.55
C GLU A 169 2.76 13.80 -12.97
N GLY A 170 2.65 12.80 -12.08
CA GLY A 170 3.78 12.14 -11.43
C GLY A 170 4.26 12.84 -10.16
N LYS A 171 3.49 13.80 -9.63
CA LYS A 171 3.83 14.51 -8.41
C LYS A 171 3.28 13.77 -7.19
N ALA A 172 4.12 13.49 -6.21
CA ALA A 172 3.67 13.03 -4.91
C ALA A 172 3.00 14.21 -4.18
N VAL A 173 1.67 14.17 -4.05
CA VAL A 173 0.86 15.22 -3.43
C VAL A 173 0.39 14.85 -2.04
N GLY A 174 0.46 13.58 -1.65
CA GLY A 174 0.14 13.08 -0.32
C GLY A 174 1.12 12.00 0.11
N GLU A 175 1.60 12.10 1.35
CA GLU A 175 2.41 11.08 2.02
C GLU A 175 1.94 10.90 3.45
N TYR A 176 1.98 9.66 3.95
CA TYR A 176 1.58 9.33 5.32
C TYR A 176 2.40 8.15 5.84
N VAL A 177 3.11 8.34 6.94
CA VAL A 177 3.81 7.26 7.64
C VAL A 177 2.84 6.58 8.61
N LYS A 178 2.69 5.26 8.50
CA LYS A 178 1.81 4.45 9.38
C LYS A 178 2.06 4.75 10.85
N GLN A 179 1.04 5.18 11.56
CA GLN A 179 1.13 5.53 12.98
C GLN A 179 0.71 4.37 13.88
N ASN A 180 -0.35 3.64 13.50
CA ASN A 180 -0.83 2.52 14.27
C ASN A 180 -0.26 1.22 13.67
N LEU A 181 0.87 0.77 14.22
CA LEU A 181 1.50 -0.45 13.77
C LEU A 181 0.75 -1.68 14.30
N TRP A 182 0.50 -2.66 13.43
CA TRP A 182 0.13 -4.01 13.82
C TRP A 182 1.22 -4.58 14.74
N HIS A 183 0.84 -5.32 15.78
CA HIS A 183 1.82 -5.68 16.82
C HIS A 183 3.03 -6.47 16.31
N PRO A 184 2.96 -7.37 15.29
CA PRO A 184 4.16 -7.99 14.73
C PRO A 184 5.11 -6.99 14.04
N GLU A 185 4.57 -5.91 13.45
CA GLU A 185 5.37 -4.89 12.75
C GLU A 185 6.28 -4.09 13.69
N ARG A 186 5.92 -4.01 14.98
CA ARG A 186 6.67 -3.23 15.99
C ARG A 186 8.10 -3.69 16.20
N SER A 187 8.43 -4.91 15.73
CA SER A 187 9.78 -5.46 15.78
C SER A 187 10.71 -4.91 14.69
N TYR A 188 10.17 -4.37 13.58
CA TYR A 188 10.96 -3.93 12.43
C TYR A 188 10.53 -2.59 11.84
N LEU A 189 9.38 -2.02 12.23
CA LEU A 189 8.94 -0.69 11.81
C LEU A 189 8.97 0.31 12.96
N LYS A 190 9.15 1.58 12.60
CA LYS A 190 8.92 2.72 13.48
C LYS A 190 7.64 3.44 13.10
N PRO A 191 6.79 3.79 14.07
CA PRO A 191 5.55 4.54 13.78
C PRO A 191 5.84 5.96 13.31
N GLY A 192 4.94 6.50 12.49
CA GLY A 192 4.90 7.92 12.18
C GLY A 192 4.50 8.74 13.39
N VAL A 193 5.02 9.96 13.48
CA VAL A 193 4.72 10.91 14.57
C VAL A 193 4.12 12.22 14.07
N GLU A 194 4.21 12.46 12.76
CA GLU A 194 3.69 13.68 12.15
C GLU A 194 2.15 13.69 12.14
N PRO A 195 1.51 14.85 12.36
CA PRO A 195 0.05 14.95 12.25
C PRO A 195 -0.44 14.45 10.88
N ARG A 196 -1.61 13.80 10.87
CA ARG A 196 -2.26 13.42 9.63
C ARG A 196 -2.58 14.65 8.80
N GLN A 197 -2.53 14.50 7.49
CA GLN A 197 -2.78 15.59 6.55
C GLN A 197 -3.77 15.16 5.48
N VAL A 198 -4.47 16.15 4.92
CA VAL A 198 -5.27 16.01 3.71
C VAL A 198 -4.62 16.81 2.59
N PHE A 199 -4.86 16.39 1.37
CA PHE A 199 -4.35 17.02 0.15
C PHE A 199 -5.47 17.14 -0.87
N ASP A 200 -5.34 18.10 -1.79
CA ASP A 200 -6.32 18.34 -2.83
C ASP A 200 -6.17 17.33 -3.96
N THR A 201 -7.29 16.85 -4.47
CA THR A 201 -7.41 16.03 -5.68
C THR A 201 -8.44 16.63 -6.63
N LYS A 202 -8.54 16.08 -7.84
CA LYS A 202 -9.59 16.47 -8.80
C LYS A 202 -11.02 16.18 -8.33
N TRP A 203 -11.17 15.36 -7.26
CA TRP A 203 -12.47 14.85 -6.78
C TRP A 203 -12.81 15.32 -5.37
N GLY A 204 -12.03 16.20 -4.79
CA GLY A 204 -12.13 16.70 -3.42
C GLY A 204 -10.87 16.47 -2.63
N LYS A 205 -10.93 16.72 -1.31
CA LYS A 205 -9.79 16.47 -0.42
C LYS A 205 -9.66 14.99 -0.10
N ALA A 206 -8.44 14.48 -0.17
CA ALA A 206 -8.15 13.10 0.18
C ALA A 206 -7.21 12.98 1.38
N GLY A 207 -7.28 11.84 2.06
CA GLY A 207 -6.39 11.45 3.14
C GLY A 207 -5.93 10.01 2.97
N LEU A 208 -4.84 9.66 3.68
CA LEU A 208 -4.22 8.33 3.63
C LEU A 208 -4.25 7.68 5.02
N LEU A 209 -4.58 6.41 5.07
CA LEU A 209 -4.41 5.49 6.19
C LEU A 209 -3.71 4.22 5.67
N ILE A 210 -3.19 3.40 6.59
CA ILE A 210 -2.58 2.11 6.23
C ILE A 210 -3.13 1.02 7.15
N CYS A 211 -3.83 0.03 6.58
CA CYS A 211 -4.18 -1.25 7.21
C CYS A 211 -4.72 -1.09 8.64
N TRP A 212 -3.90 -1.41 9.65
CA TRP A 212 -4.27 -1.40 11.07
C TRP A 212 -4.75 -0.04 11.59
N ASP A 213 -4.46 1.07 10.90
CA ASP A 213 -5.05 2.37 11.22
C ASP A 213 -6.58 2.32 11.18
N MET A 214 -7.17 1.45 10.35
CA MET A 214 -8.63 1.28 10.26
C MET A 214 -9.26 0.80 11.58
N SER A 215 -8.50 0.10 12.43
CA SER A 215 -8.95 -0.36 13.75
C SER A 215 -9.01 0.76 14.79
N HIS A 216 -8.48 1.95 14.46
CA HIS A 216 -8.40 3.11 15.34
C HIS A 216 -9.36 4.21 14.86
N PRO A 217 -10.55 4.39 15.48
CA PRO A 217 -11.54 5.37 15.03
C PRO A 217 -10.98 6.78 14.86
N ALA A 218 -10.14 7.23 15.78
CA ALA A 218 -9.52 8.55 15.74
C ALA A 218 -8.70 8.77 14.45
N ALA A 219 -8.14 7.73 13.85
CA ALA A 219 -7.33 7.87 12.65
C ALA A 219 -8.13 8.39 11.44
N ALA A 220 -9.33 7.85 11.23
CA ALA A 220 -10.22 8.32 10.18
C ALA A 220 -10.92 9.64 10.57
N GLN A 221 -11.25 9.81 11.87
CA GLN A 221 -11.86 11.01 12.39
C GLN A 221 -10.96 12.25 12.23
N ASP A 222 -9.65 12.13 12.45
CA ASP A 222 -8.68 13.20 12.24
C ASP A 222 -8.72 13.71 10.79
N LEU A 223 -8.73 12.78 9.81
CA LEU A 223 -8.82 13.13 8.39
C LEU A 223 -10.16 13.79 8.05
N ALA A 224 -11.26 13.30 8.63
CA ALA A 224 -12.58 13.90 8.45
C ALA A 224 -12.64 15.32 9.01
N ASN A 225 -12.03 15.56 10.19
CA ASN A 225 -11.95 16.89 10.81
C ASN A 225 -11.12 17.87 9.97
N LEU A 226 -10.11 17.38 9.23
CA LEU A 226 -9.32 18.15 8.29
C LEU A 226 -10.05 18.37 6.95
N GLY A 227 -11.24 17.81 6.78
CA GLY A 227 -12.10 18.03 5.62
C GLY A 227 -11.93 17.01 4.51
N ALA A 228 -11.42 15.80 4.79
CA ALA A 228 -11.36 14.74 3.79
C ALA A 228 -12.74 14.41 3.21
N ASP A 229 -12.78 14.19 1.91
CA ASP A 229 -13.91 13.66 1.16
C ASP A 229 -13.67 12.17 0.82
N ILE A 230 -12.41 11.80 0.59
CA ILE A 230 -12.01 10.44 0.23
C ILE A 230 -10.87 10.01 1.16
N ILE A 231 -10.94 8.80 1.72
CA ILE A 231 -9.86 8.19 2.50
C ILE A 231 -9.41 6.93 1.76
N PHE A 232 -8.13 6.87 1.41
CA PHE A 232 -7.50 5.69 0.81
C PHE A 232 -6.74 4.91 1.88
N ALA A 233 -6.95 3.60 1.94
CA ALA A 233 -6.39 2.71 2.93
C ALA A 233 -5.76 1.46 2.26
N PRO A 234 -4.53 1.55 1.73
CA PRO A 234 -3.73 0.38 1.39
C PRO A 234 -3.64 -0.58 2.58
N THR A 235 -3.89 -1.87 2.36
CA THR A 235 -4.08 -2.85 3.41
C THR A 235 -3.40 -4.17 3.05
N TYR A 236 -2.88 -4.86 4.06
CA TYR A 236 -2.42 -6.25 3.97
C TYR A 236 -2.97 -7.01 5.18
N TRP A 237 -4.23 -7.40 5.09
CA TRP A 237 -4.95 -8.09 6.15
C TRP A 237 -5.26 -9.51 5.72
N MET A 238 -4.88 -10.48 6.54
CA MET A 238 -4.98 -11.90 6.24
C MET A 238 -6.10 -12.56 7.06
N ALA A 239 -6.72 -13.57 6.48
CA ALA A 239 -7.70 -14.39 7.22
C ALA A 239 -7.12 -15.09 8.44
N THR A 240 -5.79 -15.23 8.49
CA THR A 240 -5.03 -15.90 9.56
C THR A 240 -4.51 -14.96 10.65
N ASP A 241 -4.80 -13.67 10.59
CA ASP A 241 -4.22 -12.68 11.53
C ASP A 241 -4.64 -12.90 12.99
N SER A 242 -5.78 -13.54 13.23
CA SER A 242 -6.26 -13.92 14.58
C SER A 242 -5.87 -15.33 15.01
N GLU A 243 -5.13 -16.09 14.19
CA GLU A 243 -4.67 -17.43 14.55
C GLU A 243 -3.47 -17.39 15.52
N PRO A 244 -3.27 -18.45 16.35
CA PRO A 244 -4.15 -19.61 16.52
C PRO A 244 -5.27 -19.40 17.54
N LEU A 245 -5.38 -18.22 18.15
CA LEU A 245 -6.27 -17.99 19.29
C LEU A 245 -7.75 -18.06 18.92
N ILE A 246 -8.10 -17.69 17.70
CA ILE A 246 -9.47 -17.71 17.21
C ILE A 246 -10.08 -19.11 17.27
N HIS A 247 -9.29 -20.17 17.09
CA HIS A 247 -9.75 -21.57 17.13
C HIS A 247 -10.26 -22.02 18.51
N LYS A 248 -10.00 -21.24 19.57
CA LYS A 248 -10.57 -21.51 20.91
C LYS A 248 -12.04 -21.14 21.02
N HIS A 249 -12.55 -20.40 20.06
CA HIS A 249 -13.89 -19.87 20.05
C HIS A 249 -14.69 -20.48 18.90
N GLN A 250 -15.99 -20.53 19.04
CA GLN A 250 -16.89 -20.87 17.93
C GLN A 250 -17.02 -19.66 17.01
N HIS A 251 -16.00 -19.46 16.16
CA HIS A 251 -15.93 -18.32 15.27
C HIS A 251 -16.54 -18.62 13.91
N ASP A 252 -17.00 -17.56 13.26
CA ASP A 252 -17.36 -17.57 11.86
C ASP A 252 -16.07 -17.74 11.02
N PRO A 253 -16.00 -18.70 10.08
CA PRO A 253 -14.85 -18.84 9.16
C PRO A 253 -14.52 -17.56 8.40
N ASP A 254 -15.51 -16.71 8.14
CA ASP A 254 -15.36 -15.44 7.44
C ASP A 254 -15.18 -14.24 8.40
N TYR A 255 -14.81 -14.48 9.65
CA TYR A 255 -14.71 -13.46 10.69
C TYR A 255 -13.85 -12.25 10.28
N GLU A 256 -12.62 -12.48 9.80
CA GLU A 256 -11.71 -11.40 9.41
C GLU A 256 -12.29 -10.58 8.23
N THR A 257 -12.84 -11.23 7.24
CA THR A 257 -13.50 -10.56 6.11
C THR A 257 -14.70 -9.73 6.57
N THR A 258 -15.50 -10.26 7.49
CA THR A 258 -16.64 -9.58 8.10
C THR A 258 -16.19 -8.35 8.88
N VAL A 259 -15.16 -8.49 9.73
CA VAL A 259 -14.61 -7.38 10.54
C VAL A 259 -14.07 -6.27 9.65
N VAL A 260 -13.23 -6.60 8.66
CA VAL A 260 -12.63 -5.59 7.77
C VAL A 260 -13.69 -4.86 6.97
N SER A 261 -14.69 -5.58 6.43
CA SER A 261 -15.81 -4.96 5.71
C SER A 261 -16.64 -4.04 6.61
N ALA A 262 -16.91 -4.46 7.86
CA ALA A 262 -17.62 -3.66 8.85
C ALA A 262 -16.83 -2.41 9.24
N LEU A 263 -15.51 -2.51 9.43
CA LEU A 263 -14.64 -1.36 9.69
C LEU A 263 -14.72 -0.36 8.54
N CYS A 264 -14.55 -0.79 7.31
CA CYS A 264 -14.62 0.11 6.15
C CYS A 264 -15.97 0.82 6.04
N LEU A 265 -17.07 0.09 6.22
CA LEU A 265 -18.42 0.66 6.22
C LEU A 265 -18.60 1.67 7.35
N THR A 266 -18.15 1.32 8.56
CA THR A 266 -18.26 2.19 9.73
C THR A 266 -17.43 3.44 9.56
N ARG A 267 -16.17 3.32 9.07
CA ARG A 267 -15.33 4.50 8.78
C ARG A 267 -15.97 5.41 7.76
N SER A 268 -16.51 4.85 6.66
CA SER A 268 -17.22 5.64 5.66
C SER A 268 -18.43 6.37 6.25
N PHE A 269 -19.24 5.69 7.07
CA PHE A 269 -20.45 6.24 7.67
C PHE A 269 -20.12 7.35 8.69
N GLU A 270 -19.30 7.05 9.70
CA GLU A 270 -19.03 7.96 10.82
C GLU A 270 -18.23 9.21 10.41
N THR A 271 -17.42 9.09 9.36
CA THR A 271 -16.62 10.21 8.84
C THR A 271 -17.29 10.96 7.69
N GLU A 272 -18.43 10.46 7.20
CA GLU A 272 -19.12 11.01 6.02
C GLU A 272 -18.18 11.20 4.83
N THR A 273 -17.35 10.16 4.55
CA THR A 273 -16.37 10.13 3.46
C THR A 273 -16.56 8.91 2.57
N VAL A 274 -16.05 8.97 1.35
CA VAL A 274 -15.80 7.75 0.55
C VAL A 274 -14.58 7.06 1.16
N PHE A 275 -14.70 5.78 1.49
CA PHE A 275 -13.63 4.97 2.03
C PHE A 275 -13.20 3.91 1.01
N VAL A 276 -11.92 3.93 0.64
CA VAL A 276 -11.33 3.06 -0.39
C VAL A 276 -10.28 2.19 0.24
N MET A 277 -10.52 0.90 0.32
CA MET A 277 -9.57 -0.08 0.86
C MET A 277 -9.10 -1.00 -0.27
N SER A 278 -7.78 -1.12 -0.44
CA SER A 278 -7.17 -2.12 -1.32
C SER A 278 -6.36 -3.10 -0.48
N ASN A 279 -6.79 -4.36 -0.45
CA ASN A 279 -6.14 -5.44 0.29
C ASN A 279 -5.38 -6.37 -0.67
N ALA A 280 -4.39 -7.09 -0.15
CA ALA A 280 -3.76 -8.17 -0.90
C ALA A 280 -4.76 -9.30 -1.14
N GLY A 281 -4.67 -9.91 -2.32
CA GLY A 281 -5.52 -11.04 -2.72
C GLY A 281 -4.71 -12.18 -3.29
N GLY A 282 -5.19 -13.41 -3.16
CA GLY A 282 -4.46 -14.59 -3.60
C GLY A 282 -5.19 -15.89 -3.27
N ASP A 283 -4.42 -16.94 -3.01
CA ASP A 283 -4.96 -18.24 -2.61
C ASP A 283 -5.40 -18.22 -1.14
N THR A 284 -6.63 -18.64 -0.87
CA THR A 284 -7.15 -18.76 0.51
C THR A 284 -6.34 -19.73 1.37
N ARG A 285 -5.70 -20.73 0.76
CA ARG A 285 -4.81 -21.68 1.47
C ARG A 285 -3.55 -21.02 2.01
N GLU A 286 -3.17 -19.88 1.45
CA GLU A 286 -2.06 -19.04 1.91
C GLU A 286 -2.54 -17.95 2.88
N GLY A 287 -3.82 -17.95 3.24
CA GLY A 287 -4.43 -17.00 4.17
C GLY A 287 -4.90 -15.69 3.52
N PHE A 288 -4.83 -15.54 2.20
CA PHE A 288 -5.36 -14.35 1.55
C PHE A 288 -6.88 -14.31 1.64
N MET A 289 -7.43 -13.15 1.94
CA MET A 289 -8.88 -12.93 2.01
C MET A 289 -9.38 -11.91 0.97
N GLY A 290 -8.49 -11.15 0.35
CA GLY A 290 -8.86 -10.13 -0.63
C GLY A 290 -9.84 -9.10 -0.08
N GLY A 291 -10.98 -8.94 -0.74
CA GLY A 291 -12.09 -8.12 -0.27
C GLY A 291 -11.91 -6.61 -0.47
N SER A 292 -10.92 -6.18 -1.28
CA SER A 292 -10.77 -4.77 -1.65
C SER A 292 -12.11 -4.17 -2.05
N GLY A 293 -12.37 -2.92 -1.66
CA GLY A 293 -13.66 -2.32 -1.94
C GLY A 293 -13.69 -0.81 -1.78
N VAL A 294 -14.81 -0.25 -2.20
CA VAL A 294 -15.16 1.15 -2.03
C VAL A 294 -16.49 1.23 -1.29
N TRP A 295 -16.53 2.01 -0.22
CA TRP A 295 -17.72 2.28 0.59
C TRP A 295 -18.03 3.76 0.56
N ALA A 296 -19.32 4.07 0.51
CA ALA A 296 -19.81 5.44 0.56
C ALA A 296 -21.03 5.53 1.48
N PRO A 297 -21.19 6.63 2.24
CA PRO A 297 -22.38 6.86 3.03
C PRO A 297 -23.62 6.82 2.13
N LEU A 298 -24.77 6.41 2.68
CA LEU A 298 -26.02 6.18 1.95
C LEU A 298 -26.01 5.05 0.90
N ARG A 299 -24.82 4.55 0.51
CA ARG A 299 -24.64 3.55 -0.55
C ARG A 299 -24.17 2.20 -0.02
N GLY A 300 -23.46 2.20 1.15
CA GLY A 300 -22.80 1.00 1.64
C GLY A 300 -21.59 0.63 0.79
N ARG A 301 -21.34 -0.66 0.54
CA ARG A 301 -20.29 -1.12 -0.38
C ARG A 301 -20.72 -0.89 -1.82
N VAL A 302 -20.11 0.10 -2.48
CA VAL A 302 -20.40 0.49 -3.86
C VAL A 302 -19.93 -0.57 -4.86
N GLY A 303 -18.78 -1.17 -4.58
CA GLY A 303 -18.19 -2.25 -5.39
C GLY A 303 -16.89 -2.74 -4.78
N GLY A 304 -16.34 -3.81 -5.33
CA GLY A 304 -15.07 -4.37 -4.85
C GLY A 304 -14.74 -5.72 -5.45
N CYS A 305 -13.59 -6.23 -5.03
CA CYS A 305 -13.00 -7.49 -5.45
C CYS A 305 -13.54 -8.69 -4.67
N GLY A 306 -13.30 -9.89 -5.21
CA GLY A 306 -13.40 -11.16 -4.50
C GLY A 306 -12.15 -11.45 -3.68
N VAL A 307 -11.75 -12.73 -3.60
CA VAL A 307 -10.57 -13.15 -2.82
C VAL A 307 -9.28 -13.10 -3.64
N GLY A 308 -9.34 -13.52 -4.89
CA GLY A 308 -8.16 -13.68 -5.76
C GLY A 308 -7.56 -12.36 -6.22
N LYS A 309 -6.42 -12.46 -6.87
CA LYS A 309 -5.78 -11.33 -7.56
C LYS A 309 -6.67 -10.83 -8.70
N GLU A 310 -7.00 -9.54 -8.72
CA GLU A 310 -7.77 -8.91 -9.81
C GLU A 310 -7.57 -7.38 -9.84
N VAL A 311 -7.88 -6.77 -10.99
CA VAL A 311 -8.04 -5.32 -11.13
C VAL A 311 -9.50 -5.02 -11.38
N LYS A 312 -10.15 -4.34 -10.43
CA LYS A 312 -11.58 -4.04 -10.44
C LYS A 312 -11.85 -2.55 -10.50
N ILE A 313 -12.63 -2.13 -11.48
CA ILE A 313 -13.10 -0.73 -11.59
C ILE A 313 -14.36 -0.53 -10.76
N VAL A 314 -14.40 0.56 -10.00
CA VAL A 314 -15.56 1.01 -9.23
C VAL A 314 -15.78 2.50 -9.49
N ASP A 315 -16.95 2.84 -10.01
CA ASP A 315 -17.36 4.22 -10.24
C ASP A 315 -18.06 4.78 -8.99
N VAL A 316 -17.60 5.91 -8.50
CA VAL A 316 -18.13 6.56 -7.30
C VAL A 316 -18.52 8.00 -7.61
N ASP A 317 -19.77 8.34 -7.31
CA ASP A 317 -20.22 9.72 -7.29
C ASP A 317 -19.96 10.33 -5.91
N VAL A 318 -18.93 11.16 -5.80
CA VAL A 318 -18.60 11.87 -4.56
C VAL A 318 -19.67 12.91 -4.15
N GLY A 319 -20.61 13.25 -5.05
CA GLY A 319 -21.75 14.10 -4.76
C GLY A 319 -22.66 13.55 -3.64
N VAL A 320 -22.65 12.22 -3.44
CA VAL A 320 -23.38 11.55 -2.35
C VAL A 320 -22.98 12.09 -0.96
N LEU A 321 -21.77 12.62 -0.82
CA LEU A 321 -21.30 13.15 0.47
C LEU A 321 -22.06 14.39 0.94
N LYS A 322 -22.54 15.21 -0.02
CA LYS A 322 -23.39 16.36 0.31
C LYS A 322 -24.68 15.88 0.98
N ASP A 323 -25.35 14.93 0.37
CA ASP A 323 -26.63 14.40 0.87
C ASP A 323 -26.44 13.66 2.20
N ALA A 324 -25.34 12.91 2.35
CA ALA A 324 -25.00 12.23 3.61
C ALA A 324 -24.79 13.24 4.76
N ARG A 325 -24.01 14.29 4.52
CA ARG A 325 -23.73 15.36 5.51
C ARG A 325 -24.98 16.14 5.87
N GLU A 326 -25.90 16.33 4.92
CA GLU A 326 -27.19 16.97 5.20
C GLU A 326 -28.10 16.06 6.02
N THR A 327 -28.05 14.74 5.76
CA THR A 327 -28.91 13.75 6.41
C THR A 327 -28.45 13.40 7.82
N TYR A 328 -27.18 13.08 8.01
CA TYR A 328 -26.67 12.52 9.27
C TYR A 328 -26.05 13.56 10.20
N LYS A 329 -25.36 14.58 9.65
CA LYS A 329 -24.74 15.69 10.39
C LYS A 329 -23.73 15.26 11.47
N ILE A 330 -23.06 14.14 11.26
CA ILE A 330 -22.15 13.54 12.25
C ILE A 330 -20.97 14.48 12.56
N LYS A 331 -20.38 15.10 11.52
CA LYS A 331 -19.30 16.10 11.71
C LYS A 331 -19.78 17.34 12.46
N GLU A 332 -21.03 17.76 12.26
CA GLU A 332 -21.63 18.88 13.01
C GLU A 332 -21.78 18.52 14.49
N ASP A 333 -22.21 17.30 14.81
CA ASP A 333 -22.35 16.83 16.20
C ASP A 333 -20.99 16.75 16.91
N TRP A 334 -19.92 16.32 16.21
CA TRP A 334 -18.57 16.31 16.77
C TRP A 334 -18.07 17.72 17.08
N SER A 335 -18.31 18.68 16.18
CA SER A 335 -17.92 20.09 16.38
C SER A 335 -18.60 20.69 17.58
N ARG A 336 -19.88 20.40 17.82
CA ARG A 336 -20.64 20.86 18.96
C ARG A 336 -20.12 20.34 20.31
N LYS A 337 -19.70 19.05 20.36
CA LYS A 337 -19.13 18.46 21.58
C LYS A 337 -17.77 19.06 21.97
N ASN A 338 -17.00 19.51 20.99
CA ASN A 338 -15.70 20.13 21.24
C ASN A 338 -15.77 21.63 21.55
N ALA A 339 -16.95 22.25 21.46
CA ALA A 339 -17.19 23.66 21.75
C ALA A 339 -17.72 23.89 23.18
N THR A 340 -17.98 22.83 23.95
CA THR A 340 -18.39 22.85 25.38
C THR A 340 -17.24 22.35 26.26
#